data_975c0a29e62afef68806f6011bb0f09b
#
_entry.id   975c0a29e62afef68806f6011bb0f09b
#
_cell.length_a   1.000
_cell.length_b   1.000
_cell.length_c   1.000
_cell.angle_alpha   90.00
_cell.angle_beta   90.00
_cell.angle_gamma   90.00
#
_symmetry.space_group_name_H-M   'P 1'
#
loop_
_entity.id
_entity.type
_entity.pdbx_description
1 polymer ?
#
loop_
_entity_poly.entity_id
_entity_poly.type
_entity_poly.pdbx_seq_one_letter_code
_entity_poly.pdbx_strand_id
1 'polypeptide(L)'
;HVENLMELGQVLTSQGITTICDMGNLDESDNIPVYEAAARRGFHQRVGVYYMWDFFADDKAFRIPPERLDRNRQIFAAGLKLIGDGSISGRTAWMDRPYYGSEDEYGISVCSDHLVETAVAFCKENHCQLSMHAMGTRAIARMIDRACKEEPWTSPDIPYVRIEHVTDPSGESIRKAAEHGISFVSQPIFPYAESKSYLANLGAEWMKQCYPYKKMLDAGVTLGFSTDAPATYWSDPSDPFPGLKLAVTRTADDGTDCGKEQAVDIETAVRLYTAGSAQAAGFPDVGMLAPGYHADFTVLSDDLLDIPAEDIDKVKVIQTYVDGQCVYER
;
A
#
# COMPACT_ATOMS: atom_id res chain seq x y z
N HIS A 1 4.77 22.56 8.77
CA HIS A 1 4.87 21.14 8.36
C HIS A 1 5.04 20.23 9.58
N VAL A 2 6.04 20.47 10.48
CA VAL A 2 6.27 19.61 11.67
C VAL A 2 5.05 19.54 12.59
N GLU A 3 4.37 20.66 12.86
CA GLU A 3 3.14 20.68 13.68
C GLU A 3 2.06 19.79 13.08
N ASN A 4 1.80 19.92 11.78
CA ASN A 4 0.80 19.10 11.09
C ASN A 4 1.15 17.60 11.14
N LEU A 5 2.46 17.25 11.05
CA LEU A 5 2.91 15.87 11.23
C LEU A 5 2.69 15.36 12.66
N MET A 6 2.88 16.22 13.66
CA MET A 6 2.58 15.84 15.06
C MET A 6 1.09 15.55 15.26
N GLU A 7 0.22 16.39 14.69
CA GLU A 7 -1.23 16.16 14.72
C GLU A 7 -1.62 14.88 13.97
N LEU A 8 -1.07 14.68 12.76
CA LEU A 8 -1.27 13.44 12.00
C LEU A 8 -0.79 12.22 12.80
N GLY A 9 0.37 12.28 13.43
CA GLY A 9 0.91 11.21 14.27
C GLY A 9 -0.05 10.82 15.40
N GLN A 10 -0.72 11.78 16.03
CA GLN A 10 -1.75 11.51 17.03
C GLN A 10 -2.98 10.81 16.44
N VAL A 11 -3.43 11.23 15.26
CA VAL A 11 -4.53 10.54 14.56
C VAL A 11 -4.13 9.10 14.26
N LEU A 12 -2.95 8.88 13.67
CA LEU A 12 -2.46 7.55 13.32
C LEU A 12 -2.34 6.64 14.55
N THR A 13 -1.78 7.12 15.67
CA THR A 13 -1.72 6.33 16.92
C THR A 13 -3.10 6.00 17.46
N SER A 14 -4.08 6.92 17.35
CA SER A 14 -5.45 6.66 17.76
C SER A 14 -6.18 5.60 16.93
N GLN A 15 -5.64 5.30 15.75
CA GLN A 15 -6.11 4.26 14.83
C GLN A 15 -5.24 2.99 14.86
N GLY A 16 -4.24 2.93 15.76
CA GLY A 16 -3.36 1.78 15.93
C GLY A 16 -2.23 1.69 14.89
N ILE A 17 -1.96 2.76 14.15
CA ILE A 17 -0.96 2.79 13.08
C ILE A 17 0.40 3.22 13.63
N THR A 18 1.36 2.30 13.62
CA THR A 18 2.71 2.49 14.14
C THR A 18 3.78 2.62 13.05
N THR A 19 3.45 2.21 11.83
CA THR A 19 4.39 2.16 10.70
C THR A 19 3.70 2.63 9.43
N ILE A 20 4.33 3.51 8.67
CA ILE A 20 3.78 4.06 7.43
C ILE A 20 4.83 4.11 6.31
N CYS A 21 4.35 4.08 5.06
CA CYS A 21 5.11 4.49 3.90
C CYS A 21 4.60 5.86 3.43
N ASP A 22 5.50 6.83 3.30
CA ASP A 22 5.23 8.08 2.60
C ASP A 22 5.59 7.89 1.13
N MET A 23 4.60 7.97 0.25
CA MET A 23 4.77 7.66 -1.18
C MET A 23 5.32 8.83 -2.00
N GLY A 24 5.85 9.85 -1.32
CA GLY A 24 6.53 11.00 -1.91
C GLY A 24 5.62 12.19 -2.21
N ASN A 25 6.24 13.33 -2.39
CA ASN A 25 5.56 14.55 -2.78
C ASN A 25 5.45 14.67 -4.31
N LEU A 26 4.44 15.40 -4.76
CA LEU A 26 4.29 15.78 -6.18
C LEU A 26 5.14 17.01 -6.52
N ASP A 27 6.37 17.06 -5.99
CA ASP A 27 7.40 18.07 -6.25
C ASP A 27 8.78 17.51 -5.86
N GLU A 28 9.82 18.32 -5.93
CA GLU A 28 11.21 17.97 -5.60
C GLU A 28 11.53 18.04 -4.09
N SER A 29 10.52 18.18 -3.22
CA SER A 29 10.75 18.30 -1.77
C SER A 29 11.12 16.97 -1.12
N ASP A 30 12.01 17.05 -0.14
CA ASP A 30 12.47 15.91 0.66
C ASP A 30 11.79 15.92 2.02
N ASN A 31 10.94 14.92 2.27
CA ASN A 31 10.19 14.80 3.51
C ASN A 31 11.01 14.25 4.69
N ILE A 32 12.15 13.61 4.46
CA ILE A 32 12.96 13.01 5.53
C ILE A 32 13.33 14.00 6.62
N PRO A 33 13.86 15.21 6.32
CA PRO A 33 14.19 16.17 7.36
C PRO A 33 13.00 16.63 8.21
N VAL A 34 11.81 16.67 7.60
CA VAL A 34 10.58 17.07 8.29
C VAL A 34 10.14 15.98 9.26
N TYR A 35 10.16 14.71 8.83
CA TYR A 35 9.90 13.55 9.69
C TYR A 35 10.94 13.42 10.81
N GLU A 36 12.23 13.61 10.53
CA GLU A 36 13.27 13.58 11.55
C GLU A 36 13.07 14.70 12.59
N ALA A 37 12.62 15.88 12.15
CA ALA A 37 12.29 16.97 13.08
C ALA A 37 11.05 16.64 13.94
N ALA A 38 10.05 15.99 13.38
CA ALA A 38 8.87 15.53 14.11
C ALA A 38 9.22 14.39 15.10
N ALA A 39 10.07 13.44 14.68
CA ALA A 39 10.55 12.35 15.53
C ALA A 39 11.27 12.86 16.79
N ARG A 40 12.11 13.89 16.66
CA ARG A 40 12.75 14.55 17.82
C ARG A 40 11.75 15.22 18.79
N ARG A 41 10.50 15.39 18.35
CA ARG A 41 9.43 15.99 19.15
C ARG A 41 8.37 14.97 19.62
N GLY A 42 8.61 13.67 19.38
CA GLY A 42 7.73 12.61 19.83
C GLY A 42 6.73 12.12 18.77
N PHE A 43 7.02 12.31 17.49
CA PHE A 43 6.34 11.55 16.43
C PHE A 43 6.83 10.10 16.50
N HIS A 44 5.90 9.16 16.70
CA HIS A 44 6.24 7.78 17.08
C HIS A 44 6.31 6.81 15.90
N GLN A 45 5.65 7.10 14.79
CA GLN A 45 5.59 6.20 13.64
C GLN A 45 6.98 5.95 13.04
N ARG A 46 7.22 4.70 12.59
CA ARG A 46 8.31 4.38 11.68
C ARG A 46 7.90 4.76 10.27
N VAL A 47 8.78 5.41 9.52
CA VAL A 47 8.45 5.94 8.19
C VAL A 47 9.47 5.50 7.15
N GLY A 48 8.98 4.79 6.12
CA GLY A 48 9.73 4.56 4.89
C GLY A 48 9.32 5.58 3.84
N VAL A 49 10.22 6.49 3.48
CA VAL A 49 9.95 7.57 2.51
C VAL A 49 10.36 7.14 1.12
N TYR A 50 9.45 7.33 0.15
CA TYR A 50 9.73 7.17 -1.27
C TYR A 50 9.87 8.54 -1.93
N TYR A 51 10.67 8.61 -3.00
CA TYR A 51 10.80 9.80 -3.84
C TYR A 51 10.03 9.59 -5.13
N MET A 52 9.14 10.51 -5.49
CA MET A 52 8.40 10.49 -6.73
C MET A 52 9.36 10.74 -7.90
N TRP A 53 9.69 9.68 -8.65
CA TRP A 53 10.78 9.71 -9.62
C TRP A 53 10.55 10.68 -10.77
N ASP A 54 9.31 10.98 -11.11
CA ASP A 54 8.96 11.97 -12.14
C ASP A 54 9.63 13.34 -11.91
N PHE A 55 9.91 13.70 -10.65
CA PHE A 55 10.53 14.97 -10.28
C PHE A 55 12.06 14.92 -10.18
N PHE A 56 12.65 13.72 -10.13
CA PHE A 56 14.09 13.54 -9.91
C PHE A 56 14.81 12.88 -11.09
N ALA A 57 14.10 12.33 -12.08
CA ALA A 57 14.67 11.54 -13.18
C ALA A 57 15.72 12.32 -14.00
N ASP A 58 15.53 13.61 -14.20
CA ASP A 58 16.42 14.51 -14.96
C ASP A 58 17.46 15.20 -14.08
N ASP A 59 17.35 15.11 -12.75
CA ASP A 59 18.33 15.69 -11.82
C ASP A 59 19.53 14.75 -11.65
N LYS A 60 20.58 15.00 -12.44
CA LYS A 60 21.83 14.25 -12.35
C LYS A 60 22.57 14.42 -11.02
N ALA A 61 22.18 15.38 -10.20
CA ALA A 61 22.75 15.62 -8.87
C ALA A 61 22.00 14.89 -7.76
N PHE A 62 20.77 14.44 -8.02
CA PHE A 62 19.98 13.73 -7.02
C PHE A 62 20.70 12.48 -6.50
N ARG A 63 20.83 12.38 -5.20
CA ARG A 63 21.43 11.23 -4.50
C ARG A 63 20.68 11.00 -3.19
N ILE A 64 20.55 9.73 -2.83
CA ILE A 64 20.10 9.33 -1.50
C ILE A 64 21.36 9.00 -0.68
N PRO A 65 21.66 9.76 0.38
CA PRO A 65 22.80 9.44 1.25
C PRO A 65 22.68 8.00 1.79
N PRO A 66 23.76 7.19 1.78
CA PRO A 66 23.71 5.79 2.20
C PRO A 66 23.15 5.58 3.62
N GLU A 67 23.41 6.51 4.53
CA GLU A 67 22.88 6.47 5.90
C GLU A 67 21.36 6.62 5.97
N ARG A 68 20.74 7.19 4.94
CA ARG A 68 19.27 7.28 4.84
C ARG A 68 18.62 5.99 4.32
N LEU A 69 19.38 5.09 3.72
CA LEU A 69 18.89 3.79 3.24
C LEU A 69 18.88 2.74 4.36
N ASP A 70 19.40 3.04 5.54
CA ASP A 70 19.40 2.14 6.69
C ASP A 70 17.97 1.98 7.24
N ARG A 71 17.36 0.83 6.99
CA ARG A 71 15.99 0.49 7.37
C ARG A 71 15.78 0.24 8.87
N ASN A 72 16.87 0.18 9.66
CA ASN A 72 16.78 0.13 11.12
C ASN A 72 16.53 1.50 11.76
N ARG A 73 16.61 2.57 10.98
CA ARG A 73 16.25 3.90 11.47
C ARG A 73 14.73 4.05 11.54
N GLN A 74 14.26 4.87 12.47
CA GLN A 74 12.84 5.23 12.55
C GLN A 74 12.36 5.88 11.24
N ILE A 75 13.17 6.75 10.63
CA ILE A 75 12.89 7.44 9.36
C ILE A 75 14.00 7.08 8.38
N PHE A 76 13.63 6.51 7.25
CA PHE A 76 14.58 6.10 6.21
C PHE A 76 14.04 6.30 4.80
N ALA A 77 14.92 6.34 3.81
CA ALA A 77 14.56 6.33 2.40
C ALA A 77 14.29 4.88 1.96
N ALA A 78 13.04 4.55 1.67
CA ALA A 78 12.65 3.21 1.25
C ALA A 78 12.96 2.95 -0.22
N GLY A 79 12.86 3.98 -1.07
CA GLY A 79 13.13 3.85 -2.50
C GLY A 79 12.48 4.93 -3.35
N LEU A 80 12.10 4.54 -4.56
CA LEU A 80 11.44 5.41 -5.53
C LEU A 80 9.98 5.04 -5.74
N LYS A 81 9.16 6.02 -6.15
CA LYS A 81 7.77 5.85 -6.57
C LYS A 81 7.60 6.24 -8.02
N LEU A 82 6.86 5.43 -8.77
CA LEU A 82 6.36 5.71 -10.12
C LEU A 82 4.83 5.65 -10.17
N ILE A 83 4.24 6.41 -11.08
CA ILE A 83 2.82 6.35 -11.40
C ILE A 83 2.66 5.75 -12.79
N GLY A 84 2.11 4.53 -12.86
CA GLY A 84 1.95 3.79 -14.13
C GLY A 84 0.71 4.18 -14.93
N ASP A 85 -0.40 4.42 -14.23
CA ASP A 85 -1.69 4.81 -14.79
C ASP A 85 -2.48 5.69 -13.81
N GLY A 86 -3.76 5.88 -14.05
CA GLY A 86 -4.66 6.61 -13.15
C GLY A 86 -5.50 5.70 -12.26
N SER A 87 -6.78 6.08 -12.00
CA SER A 87 -7.68 5.39 -11.07
C SER A 87 -8.94 4.84 -11.75
N ILE A 88 -9.55 3.83 -11.12
CA ILE A 88 -10.86 3.30 -11.55
C ILE A 88 -11.94 4.38 -11.43
N SER A 89 -11.98 5.10 -10.29
CA SER A 89 -12.98 6.13 -10.03
C SER A 89 -12.92 7.27 -11.06
N GLY A 90 -11.73 7.59 -11.57
CA GLY A 90 -11.50 8.59 -12.59
C GLY A 90 -11.59 8.08 -14.04
N ARG A 91 -11.84 6.79 -14.28
CA ARG A 91 -11.78 6.13 -15.61
C ARG A 91 -10.42 6.32 -16.30
N THR A 92 -9.36 6.45 -15.55
CA THR A 92 -8.00 6.69 -16.04
C THR A 92 -7.04 5.51 -15.77
N ALA A 93 -7.44 4.51 -14.99
CA ALA A 93 -6.71 3.25 -14.90
C ALA A 93 -6.66 2.58 -16.29
N TRP A 94 -5.46 2.11 -16.71
CA TRP A 94 -5.22 1.61 -18.06
C TRP A 94 -5.62 0.14 -18.20
N MET A 95 -6.84 -0.08 -18.72
CA MET A 95 -7.54 -1.36 -18.79
C MET A 95 -7.30 -2.08 -20.12
N ASP A 96 -7.48 -3.39 -20.16
CA ASP A 96 -7.42 -4.22 -21.39
C ASP A 96 -8.75 -4.25 -22.17
N ARG A 97 -9.83 -3.87 -21.52
CA ARG A 97 -11.19 -3.73 -22.08
C ARG A 97 -11.75 -2.35 -21.76
N PRO A 98 -12.71 -1.83 -22.56
CA PRO A 98 -13.25 -0.49 -22.35
C PRO A 98 -14.05 -0.43 -21.04
N TYR A 99 -14.10 0.75 -20.43
CA TYR A 99 -14.94 1.02 -19.27
C TYR A 99 -16.42 0.78 -19.60
N TYR A 100 -17.19 0.40 -18.58
CA TYR A 100 -18.59 0.10 -18.73
C TYR A 100 -19.36 1.27 -19.36
N GLY A 101 -20.17 0.96 -20.39
CA GLY A 101 -20.93 1.96 -21.15
C GLY A 101 -20.13 2.74 -22.19
N SER A 102 -18.86 2.38 -22.45
CA SER A 102 -18.02 2.94 -23.51
C SER A 102 -17.52 1.83 -24.45
N GLU A 103 -17.18 2.20 -25.69
CA GLU A 103 -16.58 1.30 -26.68
C GLU A 103 -15.06 1.53 -26.82
N ASP A 104 -14.55 2.69 -26.41
CA ASP A 104 -13.18 3.15 -26.70
C ASP A 104 -12.45 3.81 -25.53
N GLU A 105 -13.03 3.90 -24.33
CA GLU A 105 -12.35 4.40 -23.14
C GLU A 105 -11.63 3.26 -22.40
N TYR A 106 -10.32 3.24 -22.47
CA TYR A 106 -9.46 2.24 -21.82
C TYR A 106 -8.61 2.81 -20.69
N GLY A 107 -8.77 4.08 -20.34
CA GLY A 107 -7.85 4.78 -19.45
C GLY A 107 -6.55 5.16 -20.16
N ILE A 108 -5.54 5.50 -19.38
CA ILE A 108 -4.28 6.06 -19.89
C ILE A 108 -3.05 5.45 -19.22
N SER A 109 -1.97 5.28 -19.98
CA SER A 109 -0.64 5.07 -19.41
C SER A 109 0.04 6.43 -19.22
N VAL A 110 0.53 6.71 -18.03
CA VAL A 110 1.17 8.01 -17.71
C VAL A 110 2.69 7.90 -17.54
N CYS A 111 3.24 6.69 -17.50
CA CYS A 111 4.66 6.46 -17.31
C CYS A 111 5.35 6.10 -18.63
N SER A 112 6.41 6.81 -19.02
CA SER A 112 7.22 6.46 -20.20
C SER A 112 8.18 5.30 -19.91
N ASP A 113 8.63 4.59 -20.95
CA ASP A 113 9.64 3.53 -20.79
C ASP A 113 10.97 4.10 -20.26
N HIS A 114 11.36 5.27 -20.70
CA HIS A 114 12.54 5.97 -20.20
C HIS A 114 12.48 6.22 -18.69
N LEU A 115 11.33 6.66 -18.18
CA LEU A 115 11.15 6.91 -16.76
C LEU A 115 11.29 5.62 -15.94
N VAL A 116 10.71 4.52 -16.42
CA VAL A 116 10.85 3.20 -15.77
C VAL A 116 12.30 2.72 -15.80
N GLU A 117 13.00 2.86 -16.93
CA GLU A 117 14.39 2.44 -17.09
C GLU A 117 15.34 3.21 -16.18
N THR A 118 15.18 4.52 -16.09
CA THR A 118 16.00 5.34 -15.19
C THR A 118 15.72 5.07 -13.73
N ALA A 119 14.45 4.83 -13.34
CA ALA A 119 14.09 4.43 -11.97
C ALA A 119 14.71 3.08 -11.60
N VAL A 120 14.61 2.08 -12.47
CA VAL A 120 15.24 0.76 -12.27
C VAL A 120 16.74 0.90 -12.11
N ALA A 121 17.41 1.67 -12.99
CA ALA A 121 18.84 1.87 -12.91
C ALA A 121 19.26 2.51 -11.58
N PHE A 122 18.55 3.54 -11.15
CA PHE A 122 18.80 4.20 -9.86
C PHE A 122 18.58 3.26 -8.66
N CYS A 123 17.46 2.51 -8.64
CA CYS A 123 17.17 1.58 -7.56
C CYS A 123 18.20 0.44 -7.48
N LYS A 124 18.68 -0.05 -8.61
CA LYS A 124 19.77 -1.05 -8.66
C LYS A 124 21.07 -0.51 -8.09
N GLU A 125 21.46 0.70 -8.47
CA GLU A 125 22.68 1.35 -7.97
C GLU A 125 22.63 1.59 -6.45
N ASN A 126 21.47 1.94 -5.93
CA ASN A 126 21.28 2.29 -4.51
C ASN A 126 20.73 1.13 -3.67
N HIS A 127 20.49 -0.05 -4.23
CA HIS A 127 19.92 -1.22 -3.57
C HIS A 127 18.62 -0.90 -2.79
N CYS A 128 17.78 -0.01 -3.35
CA CYS A 128 16.51 0.41 -2.75
C CYS A 128 15.30 -0.12 -3.53
N GLN A 129 14.12 -0.09 -2.89
CA GLN A 129 12.89 -0.64 -3.46
C GLN A 129 12.31 0.31 -4.53
N LEU A 130 11.73 -0.26 -5.59
CA LEU A 130 10.91 0.48 -6.56
C LEU A 130 9.42 0.20 -6.31
N SER A 131 8.66 1.22 -5.95
CA SER A 131 7.21 1.17 -5.81
C SER A 131 6.55 1.72 -7.07
N MET A 132 5.57 1.00 -7.64
CA MET A 132 4.90 1.38 -8.87
C MET A 132 3.38 1.32 -8.70
N HIS A 133 2.71 2.47 -8.87
CA HIS A 133 1.26 2.52 -8.95
C HIS A 133 0.78 1.85 -10.25
N ALA A 134 -0.11 0.89 -10.13
CA ALA A 134 -0.77 0.27 -11.28
C ALA A 134 -2.13 -0.32 -10.86
N MET A 135 -3.21 0.25 -11.38
CA MET A 135 -4.58 -0.19 -11.10
C MET A 135 -5.19 -1.00 -12.23
N GLY A 136 -4.98 -0.59 -13.46
CA GLY A 136 -5.54 -1.25 -14.63
C GLY A 136 -4.76 -2.46 -15.10
N THR A 137 -5.44 -3.40 -15.75
CA THR A 137 -4.88 -4.68 -16.22
C THR A 137 -3.62 -4.48 -17.07
N ARG A 138 -3.63 -3.52 -18.01
CA ARG A 138 -2.47 -3.23 -18.88
C ARG A 138 -1.31 -2.59 -18.11
N ALA A 139 -1.60 -1.68 -17.18
CA ALA A 139 -0.57 -1.04 -16.36
C ALA A 139 0.12 -2.07 -15.46
N ILE A 140 -0.65 -2.91 -14.77
CA ILE A 140 -0.12 -3.98 -13.92
C ILE A 140 0.77 -4.92 -14.75
N ALA A 141 0.28 -5.41 -15.87
CA ALA A 141 1.03 -6.32 -16.74
C ALA A 141 2.34 -5.69 -17.21
N ARG A 142 2.30 -4.44 -17.69
CA ARG A 142 3.49 -3.71 -18.17
C ARG A 142 4.53 -3.55 -17.07
N MET A 143 4.13 -3.14 -15.87
CA MET A 143 5.06 -2.93 -14.76
C MET A 143 5.70 -4.24 -14.30
N ILE A 144 4.92 -5.32 -14.20
CA ILE A 144 5.43 -6.65 -13.87
C ILE A 144 6.36 -7.16 -14.96
N ASP A 145 5.95 -7.09 -16.24
CA ASP A 145 6.78 -7.54 -17.37
C ASP A 145 8.11 -6.78 -17.45
N ARG A 146 8.12 -5.51 -17.03
CA ARG A 146 9.37 -4.72 -16.97
C ARG A 146 10.23 -5.17 -15.80
N ALA A 147 9.65 -5.38 -14.62
CA ALA A 147 10.37 -5.85 -13.44
C ALA A 147 10.96 -7.24 -13.64
N CYS A 148 10.21 -8.16 -14.25
CA CYS A 148 10.66 -9.53 -14.52
C CYS A 148 11.88 -9.67 -15.48
N LYS A 149 12.28 -8.57 -16.14
CA LYS A 149 13.51 -8.56 -16.96
C LYS A 149 14.77 -8.35 -16.13
N GLU A 150 14.63 -8.03 -14.87
CA GLU A 150 15.72 -7.70 -13.97
C GLU A 150 15.90 -8.81 -12.92
N GLU A 151 17.14 -9.04 -12.50
CA GLU A 151 17.40 -9.82 -11.28
C GLU A 151 17.12 -8.95 -10.06
N PRO A 152 16.61 -9.52 -8.94
CA PRO A 152 16.43 -8.79 -7.70
C PRO A 152 17.71 -8.09 -7.23
N TRP A 153 17.61 -6.83 -6.88
CA TRP A 153 18.77 -6.00 -6.50
C TRP A 153 18.79 -5.56 -5.03
N THR A 154 17.77 -5.96 -4.29
CA THR A 154 17.68 -5.75 -2.83
C THR A 154 18.13 -7.01 -2.08
N SER A 155 18.22 -6.94 -0.75
CA SER A 155 18.39 -8.15 0.07
C SER A 155 17.18 -9.09 -0.07
N PRO A 156 17.34 -10.41 0.13
CA PRO A 156 16.25 -11.38 -0.09
C PRO A 156 14.98 -11.13 0.72
N ASP A 157 15.11 -10.46 1.87
CA ASP A 157 13.97 -10.16 2.76
C ASP A 157 13.19 -8.91 2.33
N ILE A 158 13.67 -8.18 1.33
CA ILE A 158 13.04 -6.95 0.84
C ILE A 158 12.65 -7.17 -0.63
N PRO A 159 11.36 -7.18 -0.98
CA PRO A 159 10.94 -7.18 -2.38
C PRO A 159 11.57 -6.02 -3.14
N TYR A 160 12.28 -6.30 -4.23
CA TYR A 160 12.94 -5.26 -5.03
C TYR A 160 11.95 -4.34 -5.74
N VAL A 161 10.76 -4.86 -6.05
CA VAL A 161 9.63 -4.13 -6.64
C VAL A 161 8.37 -4.44 -5.85
N ARG A 162 7.57 -3.39 -5.61
CA ARG A 162 6.20 -3.52 -5.11
C ARG A 162 5.24 -2.77 -6.03
N ILE A 163 4.10 -3.40 -6.32
CA ILE A 163 3.04 -2.78 -7.11
C ILE A 163 1.94 -2.34 -6.16
N GLU A 164 1.56 -1.07 -6.27
CA GLU A 164 0.48 -0.49 -5.47
C GLU A 164 -0.86 -0.68 -6.16
N HIS A 165 -1.89 -0.85 -5.36
CA HIS A 165 -3.31 -1.00 -5.69
C HIS A 165 -3.65 -2.36 -6.29
N VAL A 166 -3.12 -2.73 -7.42
CA VAL A 166 -3.32 -4.03 -8.10
C VAL A 166 -4.80 -4.38 -8.19
N THR A 167 -5.59 -3.45 -8.77
CA THR A 167 -7.06 -3.54 -8.75
C THR A 167 -7.58 -4.67 -9.64
N ASP A 168 -7.13 -4.76 -10.89
CA ASP A 168 -7.61 -5.77 -11.86
C ASP A 168 -6.43 -6.54 -12.52
N PRO A 169 -5.67 -7.33 -11.74
CA PRO A 169 -4.55 -8.11 -12.27
C PRO A 169 -5.03 -9.32 -13.06
N SER A 170 -4.37 -9.61 -14.17
CA SER A 170 -4.56 -10.89 -14.87
C SER A 170 -3.96 -12.05 -14.04
N GLY A 171 -4.45 -13.28 -14.26
CA GLY A 171 -3.86 -14.46 -13.64
C GLY A 171 -2.38 -14.67 -14.01
N GLU A 172 -1.98 -14.25 -15.21
CA GLU A 172 -0.59 -14.27 -15.65
C GLU A 172 0.27 -13.28 -14.87
N SER A 173 -0.23 -12.05 -14.66
CA SER A 173 0.45 -11.03 -13.85
C SER A 173 0.65 -11.49 -12.41
N ILE A 174 -0.37 -12.09 -11.79
CA ILE A 174 -0.27 -12.65 -10.43
C ILE A 174 0.80 -13.72 -10.35
N ARG A 175 0.81 -14.69 -11.29
CA ARG A 175 1.79 -15.77 -11.33
C ARG A 175 3.21 -15.23 -11.51
N LYS A 176 3.44 -14.34 -12.48
CA LYS A 176 4.75 -13.71 -12.70
C LYS A 176 5.25 -12.97 -11.45
N ALA A 177 4.39 -12.21 -10.78
CA ALA A 177 4.77 -11.51 -9.56
C ALA A 177 5.23 -12.48 -8.47
N ALA A 178 4.52 -13.58 -8.24
CA ALA A 178 4.90 -14.60 -7.29
C ALA A 178 6.25 -15.26 -7.64
N GLU A 179 6.44 -15.64 -8.91
CA GLU A 179 7.66 -16.30 -9.40
C GLU A 179 8.91 -15.40 -9.28
N HIS A 180 8.74 -14.09 -9.38
CA HIS A 180 9.86 -13.12 -9.35
C HIS A 180 10.00 -12.38 -8.02
N GLY A 181 9.21 -12.72 -6.97
CA GLY A 181 9.30 -12.06 -5.67
C GLY A 181 8.87 -10.59 -5.69
N ILE A 182 7.99 -10.21 -6.64
CA ILE A 182 7.36 -8.90 -6.68
C ILE A 182 6.22 -8.89 -5.67
N SER A 183 6.19 -7.89 -4.78
CA SER A 183 5.12 -7.74 -3.80
C SER A 183 3.98 -6.88 -4.32
N PHE A 184 2.80 -7.11 -3.74
CA PHE A 184 1.61 -6.30 -3.98
C PHE A 184 1.18 -5.60 -2.69
N VAL A 185 0.73 -4.36 -2.80
CA VAL A 185 0.09 -3.63 -1.69
C VAL A 185 -1.25 -3.12 -2.17
N SER A 186 -2.31 -3.51 -1.51
CA SER A 186 -3.68 -3.24 -1.92
C SER A 186 -4.46 -2.49 -0.85
N GLN A 187 -5.50 -1.76 -1.26
CA GLN A 187 -6.30 -0.89 -0.39
C GLN A 187 -7.76 -1.35 -0.35
N PRO A 188 -8.12 -2.23 0.61
CA PRO A 188 -9.51 -2.69 0.74
C PRO A 188 -10.51 -1.55 1.00
N ILE A 189 -10.05 -0.41 1.51
CA ILE A 189 -10.90 0.77 1.71
C ILE A 189 -11.47 1.33 0.39
N PHE A 190 -10.77 1.18 -0.75
CA PHE A 190 -11.23 1.72 -2.03
C PHE A 190 -12.56 1.10 -2.47
N PRO A 191 -12.67 -0.22 -2.70
CA PRO A 191 -13.97 -0.80 -3.04
C PRO A 191 -15.00 -0.69 -1.91
N TYR A 192 -14.58 -0.54 -0.64
CA TYR A 192 -15.50 -0.30 0.48
C TYR A 192 -16.18 1.07 0.35
N ALA A 193 -15.40 2.13 0.17
CA ALA A 193 -15.88 3.51 0.16
C ALA A 193 -16.40 3.96 -1.22
N GLU A 194 -15.78 3.47 -2.32
CA GLU A 194 -15.99 3.97 -3.68
C GLU A 194 -16.84 3.04 -4.56
N SER A 195 -17.59 2.12 -3.95
CA SER A 195 -18.44 1.13 -4.64
C SER A 195 -19.28 1.72 -5.78
N LYS A 196 -19.87 2.90 -5.58
CA LYS A 196 -20.71 3.58 -6.59
C LYS A 196 -19.91 3.95 -7.84
N SER A 197 -18.71 4.49 -7.68
CA SER A 197 -17.81 4.82 -8.79
C SER A 197 -17.35 3.57 -9.53
N TYR A 198 -17.02 2.52 -8.78
CA TYR A 198 -16.61 1.23 -9.35
C TYR A 198 -17.75 0.59 -10.14
N LEU A 199 -18.96 0.56 -9.58
CA LEU A 199 -20.15 0.06 -10.30
C LEU A 199 -20.44 0.85 -11.58
N ALA A 200 -20.37 2.18 -11.51
CA ALA A 200 -20.62 3.04 -12.67
C ALA A 200 -19.57 2.85 -13.78
N ASN A 201 -18.32 2.59 -13.40
CA ASN A 201 -17.19 2.54 -14.33
C ASN A 201 -16.87 1.12 -14.84
N LEU A 202 -17.13 0.10 -14.04
CA LEU A 202 -16.82 -1.30 -14.38
C LEU A 202 -18.08 -2.16 -14.61
N GLY A 203 -19.21 -1.78 -14.02
CA GLY A 203 -20.37 -2.66 -13.92
C GLY A 203 -20.18 -3.75 -12.85
N ALA A 204 -21.30 -4.35 -12.43
CA ALA A 204 -21.32 -5.24 -11.28
C ALA A 204 -20.42 -6.49 -11.44
N GLU A 205 -20.47 -7.14 -12.61
CA GLU A 205 -19.73 -8.40 -12.82
C GLU A 205 -18.23 -8.20 -12.93
N TRP A 206 -17.77 -7.08 -13.44
CA TRP A 206 -16.35 -6.77 -13.47
C TRP A 206 -15.86 -6.33 -12.11
N MET A 207 -16.61 -5.49 -11.39
CA MET A 207 -16.26 -5.07 -10.03
C MET A 207 -16.01 -6.24 -9.09
N LYS A 208 -16.80 -7.32 -9.18
CA LYS A 208 -16.62 -8.53 -8.36
C LYS A 208 -15.30 -9.26 -8.62
N GLN A 209 -14.66 -9.04 -9.77
CA GLN A 209 -13.38 -9.64 -10.13
C GLN A 209 -12.19 -8.83 -9.62
N CYS A 210 -12.42 -7.55 -9.27
CA CYS A 210 -11.36 -6.66 -8.78
C CYS A 210 -10.87 -7.07 -7.39
N TYR A 211 -9.62 -6.72 -7.10
CA TYR A 211 -8.98 -7.03 -5.83
C TYR A 211 -9.06 -8.52 -5.47
N PRO A 212 -8.52 -9.42 -6.31
CA PRO A 212 -8.67 -10.86 -6.14
C PRO A 212 -7.70 -11.41 -5.07
N TYR A 213 -7.88 -11.00 -3.81
CA TYR A 213 -6.97 -11.29 -2.70
C TYR A 213 -6.68 -12.77 -2.53
N LYS A 214 -7.74 -13.60 -2.60
CA LYS A 214 -7.58 -15.05 -2.47
C LYS A 214 -6.70 -15.61 -3.58
N LYS A 215 -6.91 -15.20 -4.84
CA LYS A 215 -6.08 -15.65 -5.97
C LYS A 215 -4.62 -15.21 -5.83
N MET A 216 -4.37 -13.99 -5.32
CA MET A 216 -3.02 -13.48 -5.08
C MET A 216 -2.31 -14.32 -4.00
N LEU A 217 -3.00 -14.63 -2.90
CA LEU A 217 -2.48 -15.46 -1.81
C LEU A 217 -2.25 -16.91 -2.25
N ASP A 218 -3.22 -17.51 -2.96
CA ASP A 218 -3.12 -18.89 -3.47
C ASP A 218 -1.94 -19.05 -4.45
N ALA A 219 -1.56 -17.98 -5.17
CA ALA A 219 -0.39 -17.95 -6.03
C ALA A 219 0.94 -17.73 -5.27
N GLY A 220 0.91 -17.39 -4.00
CA GLY A 220 2.10 -17.15 -3.17
C GLY A 220 2.71 -15.75 -3.31
N VAL A 221 1.93 -14.76 -3.78
CA VAL A 221 2.40 -13.36 -3.83
C VAL A 221 2.56 -12.82 -2.42
N THR A 222 3.66 -12.10 -2.15
CA THR A 222 3.80 -11.29 -0.95
C THR A 222 2.80 -10.13 -1.02
N LEU A 223 1.71 -10.22 -0.25
CA LEU A 223 0.62 -9.26 -0.25
C LEU A 223 0.56 -8.51 1.07
N GLY A 224 0.46 -7.18 0.99
CA GLY A 224 0.16 -6.30 2.12
C GLY A 224 -1.11 -5.47 1.87
N PHE A 225 -1.74 -5.03 2.95
CA PHE A 225 -2.84 -4.06 2.91
C PHE A 225 -2.39 -2.69 3.42
N SER A 226 -2.97 -1.65 2.89
CA SER A 226 -2.79 -0.27 3.35
C SER A 226 -4.07 0.53 3.12
N THR A 227 -4.08 1.79 3.53
CA THR A 227 -5.23 2.69 3.33
C THR A 227 -5.03 3.67 2.19
N ASP A 228 -3.77 3.98 1.87
CA ASP A 228 -3.42 5.05 0.90
C ASP A 228 -4.08 6.39 1.24
N ALA A 229 -4.15 6.69 2.55
CA ALA A 229 -4.74 7.93 3.03
C ALA A 229 -3.97 9.16 2.54
N PRO A 230 -4.63 10.21 2.05
CA PRO A 230 -6.08 10.47 2.04
C PRO A 230 -6.74 10.22 0.67
N ALA A 231 -6.29 9.25 -0.12
CA ALA A 231 -6.69 9.07 -1.52
C ALA A 231 -8.17 8.66 -1.74
N THR A 232 -8.93 8.36 -0.69
CA THR A 232 -10.38 8.11 -0.76
C THR A 232 -11.18 9.23 -0.10
N TYR A 233 -12.44 9.40 -0.49
CA TYR A 233 -13.35 10.39 0.12
C TYR A 233 -13.92 9.95 1.48
N TRP A 234 -13.50 8.78 2.02
CA TRP A 234 -13.95 8.33 3.33
C TRP A 234 -13.56 9.32 4.43
N SER A 235 -14.44 9.51 5.44
CA SER A 235 -14.25 10.52 6.48
C SER A 235 -12.97 10.29 7.30
N ASP A 236 -12.65 9.02 7.56
CA ASP A 236 -11.46 8.60 8.27
C ASP A 236 -10.61 7.69 7.34
N PRO A 237 -9.92 8.26 6.35
CA PRO A 237 -9.30 7.48 5.29
C PRO A 237 -8.14 6.60 5.76
N SER A 238 -7.56 6.88 6.92
CA SER A 238 -6.48 6.07 7.51
C SER A 238 -6.97 4.97 8.45
N ASP A 239 -8.27 4.92 8.82
CA ASP A 239 -8.83 3.87 9.67
C ASP A 239 -8.76 2.49 8.95
N PRO A 240 -8.06 1.48 9.50
CA PRO A 240 -7.92 0.18 8.86
C PRO A 240 -9.18 -0.71 8.96
N PHE A 241 -10.06 -0.47 9.93
CA PHE A 241 -11.18 -1.37 10.22
C PHE A 241 -12.23 -1.49 9.10
N PRO A 242 -12.63 -0.41 8.38
CA PRO A 242 -13.46 -0.54 7.19
C PRO A 242 -12.84 -1.42 6.11
N GLY A 243 -11.52 -1.29 5.90
CA GLY A 243 -10.77 -2.14 4.98
C GLY A 243 -10.72 -3.60 5.42
N LEU A 244 -10.51 -3.88 6.71
CA LEU A 244 -10.58 -5.23 7.27
C LEU A 244 -11.97 -5.85 7.05
N LYS A 245 -13.04 -5.09 7.33
CA LYS A 245 -14.42 -5.52 7.10
C LYS A 245 -14.65 -5.89 5.64
N LEU A 246 -14.23 -5.05 4.70
CA LEU A 246 -14.35 -5.39 3.28
C LEU A 246 -13.58 -6.64 2.91
N ALA A 247 -12.35 -6.80 3.38
CA ALA A 247 -11.52 -7.96 3.05
C ALA A 247 -12.21 -9.27 3.46
N VAL A 248 -12.93 -9.26 4.60
CA VAL A 248 -13.62 -10.42 5.16
C VAL A 248 -15.02 -10.61 4.55
N THR A 249 -15.82 -9.54 4.43
CA THR A 249 -17.22 -9.65 4.00
C THR A 249 -17.39 -9.52 2.48
N ARG A 250 -16.47 -8.87 1.82
CA ARG A 250 -16.58 -8.42 0.41
C ARG A 250 -17.87 -7.65 0.13
N THR A 251 -18.31 -6.91 1.13
CA THR A 251 -19.48 -6.04 1.06
C THR A 251 -19.06 -4.61 1.34
N ALA A 252 -19.33 -3.71 0.42
CA ALA A 252 -19.06 -2.27 0.55
C ALA A 252 -19.96 -1.62 1.60
N ASP A 253 -19.66 -0.37 1.98
CA ASP A 253 -20.44 0.40 2.96
C ASP A 253 -21.93 0.50 2.60
N ASP A 254 -22.24 0.65 1.32
CA ASP A 254 -23.60 0.74 0.81
C ASP A 254 -24.30 -0.63 0.56
N GLY A 255 -23.66 -1.73 0.94
CA GLY A 255 -24.16 -3.10 0.75
C GLY A 255 -23.84 -3.73 -0.61
N THR A 256 -23.07 -3.06 -1.47
CA THR A 256 -22.65 -3.59 -2.77
C THR A 256 -21.77 -4.83 -2.61
N ASP A 257 -22.07 -5.89 -3.38
CA ASP A 257 -21.25 -7.10 -3.46
C ASP A 257 -19.98 -6.84 -4.29
N CYS A 258 -18.82 -6.93 -3.63
CA CYS A 258 -17.49 -6.76 -4.21
C CYS A 258 -16.79 -8.10 -4.53
N GLY A 259 -17.55 -9.19 -4.71
CA GLY A 259 -17.02 -10.51 -5.07
C GLY A 259 -16.63 -11.38 -3.88
N LYS A 260 -17.64 -11.99 -3.24
CA LYS A 260 -17.50 -12.80 -2.02
C LYS A 260 -16.53 -13.98 -2.14
N GLU A 261 -16.29 -14.48 -3.37
CA GLU A 261 -15.33 -15.55 -3.63
C GLU A 261 -13.87 -15.18 -3.33
N GLN A 262 -13.59 -13.88 -3.24
CA GLN A 262 -12.26 -13.35 -2.93
C GLN A 262 -12.11 -12.91 -1.46
N ALA A 263 -13.09 -13.25 -0.62
CA ALA A 263 -13.02 -13.01 0.82
C ALA A 263 -11.86 -13.80 1.46
N VAL A 264 -11.22 -13.19 2.43
CA VAL A 264 -10.24 -13.83 3.31
C VAL A 264 -10.79 -13.88 4.74
N ASP A 265 -10.27 -14.78 5.57
CA ASP A 265 -10.63 -14.78 6.99
C ASP A 265 -10.01 -13.58 7.73
N ILE A 266 -10.52 -13.30 8.92
CA ILE A 266 -10.09 -12.14 9.72
C ILE A 266 -8.62 -12.24 10.14
N GLU A 267 -8.12 -13.43 10.48
CA GLU A 267 -6.71 -13.65 10.81
C GLU A 267 -5.81 -13.29 9.63
N THR A 268 -6.17 -13.74 8.43
CA THR A 268 -5.47 -13.39 7.19
C THR A 268 -5.54 -11.88 6.94
N ALA A 269 -6.71 -11.25 7.07
CA ALA A 269 -6.86 -9.82 6.85
C ALA A 269 -5.99 -8.99 7.81
N VAL A 270 -5.97 -9.31 9.10
CA VAL A 270 -5.10 -8.67 10.10
C VAL A 270 -3.63 -8.88 9.75
N ARG A 271 -3.24 -10.12 9.41
CA ARG A 271 -1.86 -10.42 8.99
C ARG A 271 -1.44 -9.60 7.77
N LEU A 272 -2.33 -9.36 6.81
CA LEU A 272 -2.03 -8.54 5.63
C LEU A 272 -1.86 -7.05 5.97
N TYR A 273 -2.55 -6.52 6.99
CA TYR A 273 -2.33 -5.16 7.51
C TYR A 273 -1.10 -5.02 8.43
N THR A 274 -0.53 -6.12 8.88
CA THR A 274 0.60 -6.13 9.83
C THR A 274 1.83 -6.75 9.18
N ALA A 275 2.09 -8.03 9.39
CA ALA A 275 3.26 -8.74 8.87
C ALA A 275 3.39 -8.69 7.34
N GLY A 276 2.27 -8.82 6.62
CA GLY A 276 2.24 -8.75 5.14
C GLY A 276 2.66 -7.37 4.63
N SER A 277 2.14 -6.30 5.24
CA SER A 277 2.52 -4.93 4.89
C SER A 277 3.98 -4.64 5.24
N ALA A 278 4.44 -5.06 6.42
CA ALA A 278 5.84 -4.91 6.83
C ALA A 278 6.78 -5.62 5.84
N GLN A 279 6.45 -6.87 5.45
CA GLN A 279 7.23 -7.63 4.48
C GLN A 279 7.21 -6.98 3.09
N ALA A 280 6.03 -6.57 2.59
CA ALA A 280 5.91 -5.94 1.28
C ALA A 280 6.67 -4.62 1.19
N ALA A 281 6.73 -3.86 2.28
CA ALA A 281 7.46 -2.60 2.37
C ALA A 281 8.93 -2.76 2.80
N GLY A 282 9.33 -3.95 3.25
CA GLY A 282 10.69 -4.26 3.70
C GLY A 282 11.06 -3.56 5.01
N PHE A 283 10.12 -3.41 5.94
CA PHE A 283 10.42 -2.97 7.29
C PHE A 283 10.94 -4.14 8.12
N PRO A 284 12.10 -4.01 8.77
CA PRO A 284 12.62 -5.07 9.63
C PRO A 284 11.88 -5.12 10.97
N ASP A 285 11.71 -6.33 11.50
CA ASP A 285 11.32 -6.61 12.88
C ASP A 285 10.04 -5.89 13.38
N VAL A 286 9.07 -5.64 12.50
CA VAL A 286 7.74 -5.10 12.84
C VAL A 286 6.63 -5.96 12.23
N GLY A 287 5.38 -5.74 12.68
CA GLY A 287 4.18 -6.42 12.16
C GLY A 287 3.86 -7.75 12.85
N MET A 288 4.65 -8.18 13.83
CA MET A 288 4.39 -9.38 14.64
C MET A 288 4.80 -9.18 16.10
N LEU A 289 4.11 -9.87 17.01
CA LEU A 289 4.55 -10.00 18.41
C LEU A 289 5.37 -11.28 18.53
N ALA A 290 6.68 -11.16 18.33
CA ALA A 290 7.62 -12.27 18.38
C ALA A 290 8.96 -11.86 19.02
N PRO A 291 9.74 -12.78 19.61
CA PRO A 291 11.07 -12.46 20.11
C PRO A 291 11.97 -11.88 19.02
N GLY A 292 12.60 -10.74 19.30
CA GLY A 292 13.44 -10.01 18.34
C GLY A 292 12.71 -8.92 17.56
N TYR A 293 11.36 -8.89 17.62
CA TYR A 293 10.57 -7.84 16.99
C TYR A 293 10.38 -6.64 17.92
N HIS A 294 10.13 -5.48 17.32
CA HIS A 294 9.70 -4.29 18.06
C HIS A 294 8.38 -4.55 18.78
N ALA A 295 8.26 -4.07 20.00
CA ALA A 295 7.05 -4.21 20.82
C ALA A 295 5.99 -3.15 20.39
N ASP A 296 5.57 -3.22 19.12
CA ASP A 296 4.54 -2.38 18.52
C ASP A 296 3.23 -3.19 18.48
N PHE A 297 2.23 -2.77 19.23
CA PHE A 297 0.94 -3.46 19.28
C PHE A 297 -0.20 -2.54 19.68
N THR A 298 -1.43 -2.98 19.42
CA THR A 298 -2.66 -2.30 19.80
C THR A 298 -3.50 -3.15 20.72
N VAL A 299 -4.20 -2.49 21.66
CA VAL A 299 -5.28 -3.07 22.44
C VAL A 299 -6.59 -2.59 21.85
N LEU A 300 -7.46 -3.51 21.51
CA LEU A 300 -8.75 -3.25 20.86
C LEU A 300 -9.90 -3.37 21.85
N SER A 301 -11.04 -2.74 21.54
CA SER A 301 -12.27 -2.80 22.36
C SER A 301 -12.91 -4.18 22.35
N ASP A 302 -12.70 -4.95 21.28
CA ASP A 302 -13.35 -6.23 21.04
C ASP A 302 -12.36 -7.23 20.44
N ASP A 303 -12.63 -8.53 20.61
CA ASP A 303 -11.87 -9.59 19.97
C ASP A 303 -12.33 -9.75 18.51
N LEU A 304 -11.47 -9.40 17.56
CA LEU A 304 -11.76 -9.50 16.13
C LEU A 304 -12.09 -10.93 15.68
N LEU A 305 -11.66 -11.95 16.43
CA LEU A 305 -11.93 -13.36 16.08
C LEU A 305 -13.32 -13.83 16.53
N ASP A 306 -13.92 -13.14 17.51
CA ASP A 306 -15.20 -13.55 18.13
C ASP A 306 -16.39 -12.69 17.69
N ILE A 307 -16.15 -11.47 17.17
CA ILE A 307 -17.23 -10.57 16.73
C ILE A 307 -17.78 -10.96 15.36
N PRO A 308 -19.05 -10.63 15.06
CA PRO A 308 -19.59 -10.75 13.70
C PRO A 308 -18.79 -9.91 12.71
N ALA A 309 -18.52 -10.43 11.51
CA ALA A 309 -17.74 -9.73 10.49
C ALA A 309 -18.35 -8.38 10.10
N GLU A 310 -19.66 -8.22 10.20
CA GLU A 310 -20.40 -6.97 9.97
C GLU A 310 -20.09 -5.88 10.99
N ASP A 311 -19.51 -6.24 12.13
CA ASP A 311 -19.22 -5.32 13.25
C ASP A 311 -17.73 -4.92 13.32
N ILE A 312 -16.87 -5.42 12.42
CA ILE A 312 -15.44 -5.15 12.41
C ILE A 312 -15.12 -3.64 12.36
N ASP A 313 -15.87 -2.86 11.60
CA ASP A 313 -15.71 -1.40 11.48
C ASP A 313 -16.16 -0.61 12.74
N LYS A 314 -16.78 -1.27 13.70
CA LYS A 314 -17.18 -0.68 15.00
C LYS A 314 -16.10 -0.81 16.06
N VAL A 315 -15.13 -1.69 15.87
CA VAL A 315 -14.01 -1.90 16.78
C VAL A 315 -13.21 -0.62 16.95
N LYS A 316 -12.77 -0.36 18.19
CA LYS A 316 -11.99 0.83 18.53
C LYS A 316 -10.63 0.43 19.08
N VAL A 317 -9.64 1.23 18.75
CA VAL A 317 -8.34 1.17 19.41
C VAL A 317 -8.49 1.78 20.80
N ILE A 318 -8.10 1.04 21.82
CA ILE A 318 -8.09 1.46 23.23
C ILE A 318 -6.72 1.97 23.61
N GLN A 319 -5.66 1.24 23.23
CA GLN A 319 -4.28 1.65 23.45
C GLN A 319 -3.42 1.28 22.25
N THR A 320 -2.40 2.09 22.00
CA THR A 320 -1.36 1.83 21.00
C THR A 320 0.00 1.92 21.67
N TYR A 321 0.84 0.93 21.41
CA TYR A 321 2.19 0.85 21.92
C TYR A 321 3.20 0.88 20.78
N VAL A 322 4.28 1.64 20.94
CA VAL A 322 5.46 1.66 20.08
C VAL A 322 6.69 1.41 20.95
N ASP A 323 7.51 0.43 20.59
CA ASP A 323 8.67 -0.02 21.39
C ASP A 323 8.31 -0.27 22.86
N GLY A 324 7.12 -0.80 23.12
CA GLY A 324 6.62 -1.07 24.47
C GLY A 324 6.17 0.16 25.28
N GLN A 325 6.20 1.35 24.70
CA GLN A 325 5.68 2.57 25.30
C GLN A 325 4.25 2.82 24.85
N CYS A 326 3.34 3.07 25.78
CA CYS A 326 1.98 3.49 25.46
C CYS A 326 2.03 4.91 24.87
N VAL A 327 1.69 5.05 23.59
CA VAL A 327 1.71 6.31 22.83
C VAL A 327 0.31 6.87 22.60
N TYR A 328 -0.71 6.07 22.84
CA TYR A 328 -2.11 6.46 22.80
C TYR A 328 -2.92 5.64 23.80
N GLU A 329 -3.82 6.30 24.51
CA GLU A 329 -4.85 5.71 25.37
C GLU A 329 -6.14 6.51 25.17
N ARG A 330 -7.26 5.77 24.96
CA ARG A 330 -8.59 6.34 24.68
C ARG A 330 -9.28 6.85 25.94
#